data_89b3b07f91fc30bcb5bc75ca3ab530d9
#
_entry.id   89b3b07f91fc30bcb5bc75ca3ab530d9
#
_cell.length_a   1.000
_cell.length_b   1.000
_cell.length_c   1.000
_cell.angle_alpha   90.00
_cell.angle_beta   90.00
_cell.angle_gamma   90.00
#
_symmetry.space_group_name_H-M   'P 1'
#
loop_
_entity.id
_entity.type
_entity.pdbx_description
1 polymer ?
#
loop_
_entity_poly.entity_id
_entity_poly.type
_entity_poly.pdbx_seq_one_letter_code
_entity_poly.pdbx_strand_id
1 'polypeptide(L)'
;MVRVIGAGLSGLAAAWCLTEAGAEVEVVEAAAGPGGLIETVRTAEGRVERAANGFVWNETTERWFRDLEIAPSPSNDASRRRFIFRDGRPRRWPLTVGETAGLAARAGWAWLRRDLKPHDAETIAAWSTRIGGAPTTQWLAAPALQGIYAAPADRLSAKAVFGGRGGRRGTRRRRPRSRGIVAPAGGMGEFIERLFERLRARGVDFSFGCSSGALDPSVPTIVATSAPAAAALVAPHAPRLAEAIGLIPMTSIVSTTAFFTPTSSDLRGFGVLFPRETGVRALGVLFNTEIFKDRGAGRSETWIYGSLAGALPLPSPGEVVDWIREDRRRLTGRTDRPVALGPERAGAPPSLPVYDQTVLTVQERLADLPPWLALAGNYLGRLGVARLLDLSREAAERVARR
;
A
#
# COMPACT_ATOMS: atom_id res chain seq x y z
N MET A 1 8.29 14.54 -26.91
CA MET A 1 7.93 13.17 -26.45
C MET A 1 8.58 12.90 -25.08
N VAL A 2 7.84 12.34 -24.13
CA VAL A 2 8.32 11.91 -22.79
C VAL A 2 8.11 10.41 -22.67
N ARG A 3 9.12 9.69 -22.17
CA ARG A 3 9.04 8.24 -21.95
C ARG A 3 8.67 7.92 -20.52
N VAL A 4 7.73 6.99 -20.32
CA VAL A 4 7.36 6.42 -19.02
C VAL A 4 7.68 4.93 -19.04
N ILE A 5 8.48 4.45 -18.08
CA ILE A 5 8.86 3.04 -17.95
C ILE A 5 8.08 2.43 -16.81
N GLY A 6 7.20 1.47 -17.15
CA GLY A 6 6.26 0.81 -16.27
C GLY A 6 4.82 1.29 -16.43
N ALA A 7 3.90 0.38 -16.77
CA ALA A 7 2.46 0.63 -16.92
C ALA A 7 1.65 0.20 -15.67
N GLY A 8 2.26 0.22 -14.49
CA GLY A 8 1.53 0.14 -13.23
C GLY A 8 0.82 1.46 -12.90
N LEU A 9 0.10 1.50 -11.76
CA LEU A 9 -0.63 2.70 -11.33
C LEU A 9 0.21 3.99 -11.41
N SER A 10 1.45 3.95 -10.92
CA SER A 10 2.30 5.15 -10.87
C SER A 10 2.69 5.64 -12.27
N GLY A 11 3.01 4.72 -13.19
CA GLY A 11 3.38 5.08 -14.55
C GLY A 11 2.20 5.59 -15.35
N LEU A 12 1.05 4.91 -15.29
CA LEU A 12 -0.17 5.37 -15.95
C LEU A 12 -0.64 6.73 -15.43
N ALA A 13 -0.57 6.95 -14.11
CA ALA A 13 -0.90 8.25 -13.52
C ALA A 13 0.09 9.36 -13.91
N ALA A 14 1.38 9.04 -14.07
CA ALA A 14 2.36 9.99 -14.57
C ALA A 14 2.10 10.33 -16.04
N ALA A 15 1.82 9.33 -16.89
CA ALA A 15 1.44 9.52 -18.27
C ALA A 15 0.19 10.41 -18.40
N TRP A 16 -0.83 10.20 -17.57
CA TRP A 16 -2.01 11.05 -17.51
C TRP A 16 -1.66 12.51 -17.22
N CYS A 17 -0.85 12.76 -16.19
CA CYS A 17 -0.45 14.13 -15.84
C CYS A 17 0.40 14.80 -16.94
N LEU A 18 1.20 14.02 -17.67
CA LEU A 18 1.97 14.51 -18.82
C LEU A 18 1.06 14.88 -19.99
N THR A 19 0.06 14.05 -20.31
CA THR A 19 -0.92 14.39 -21.38
C THR A 19 -1.77 15.59 -21.00
N GLU A 20 -2.15 15.76 -19.71
CA GLU A 20 -2.81 16.99 -19.24
C GLU A 20 -1.93 18.25 -19.45
N ALA A 21 -0.61 18.09 -19.41
CA ALA A 21 0.35 19.16 -19.69
C ALA A 21 0.66 19.35 -21.19
N GLY A 22 0.00 18.59 -22.09
CA GLY A 22 0.18 18.68 -23.54
C GLY A 22 1.42 17.95 -24.08
N ALA A 23 2.05 17.07 -23.30
CA ALA A 23 3.20 16.31 -23.75
C ALA A 23 2.77 15.08 -24.57
N GLU A 24 3.54 14.76 -25.61
CA GLU A 24 3.49 13.44 -26.25
C GLU A 24 4.16 12.41 -25.32
N VAL A 25 3.52 11.24 -25.14
CA VAL A 25 3.94 10.24 -24.15
C VAL A 25 4.03 8.86 -24.79
N GLU A 26 5.13 8.18 -24.53
CA GLU A 26 5.33 6.74 -24.77
C GLU A 26 5.40 6.01 -23.42
N VAL A 27 4.71 4.90 -23.30
CA VAL A 27 4.75 4.01 -22.11
C VAL A 27 5.32 2.66 -22.51
N VAL A 28 6.41 2.24 -21.85
CA VAL A 28 7.07 0.94 -22.07
C VAL A 28 6.82 0.06 -20.83
N GLU A 29 6.33 -1.17 -21.04
CA GLU A 29 6.00 -2.12 -19.97
C GLU A 29 6.51 -3.52 -20.31
N ALA A 30 7.17 -4.16 -19.35
CA ALA A 30 7.72 -5.50 -19.51
C ALA A 30 6.65 -6.61 -19.52
N ALA A 31 5.54 -6.39 -18.85
CA ALA A 31 4.40 -7.32 -18.85
C ALA A 31 3.58 -7.21 -20.16
N ALA A 32 2.73 -8.19 -20.40
CA ALA A 32 1.85 -8.23 -21.57
C ALA A 32 0.68 -7.20 -21.51
N GLY A 33 0.54 -6.46 -20.41
CA GLY A 33 -0.56 -5.50 -20.24
C GLY A 33 -0.35 -4.56 -19.06
N PRO A 34 -1.23 -3.55 -18.90
CA PRO A 34 -1.16 -2.56 -17.83
C PRO A 34 -1.65 -3.12 -16.49
N GLY A 35 -1.30 -2.43 -15.38
CA GLY A 35 -1.87 -2.68 -14.04
C GLY A 35 -0.82 -2.90 -12.95
N GLY A 36 0.25 -3.60 -13.26
CA GLY A 36 1.31 -3.91 -12.30
C GLY A 36 0.78 -4.76 -11.14
N LEU A 37 0.72 -4.19 -9.93
CA LEU A 37 0.20 -4.88 -8.74
C LEU A 37 -1.32 -4.82 -8.62
N ILE A 38 -1.99 -3.85 -9.23
CA ILE A 38 -3.45 -3.65 -9.11
C ILE A 38 -4.17 -4.47 -10.16
N GLU A 39 -4.95 -5.42 -9.69
CA GLU A 39 -5.76 -6.30 -10.53
C GLU A 39 -7.00 -6.74 -9.74
N THR A 40 -8.15 -6.73 -10.39
CA THR A 40 -9.39 -7.31 -9.88
C THR A 40 -9.71 -8.57 -10.67
N VAL A 41 -9.79 -9.70 -9.99
CA VAL A 41 -10.22 -10.97 -10.60
C VAL A 41 -11.68 -11.25 -10.25
N ARG A 42 -12.46 -11.62 -11.24
CA ARG A 42 -13.86 -12.02 -11.06
C ARG A 42 -13.92 -13.54 -10.96
N THR A 43 -14.57 -14.04 -9.92
CA THR A 43 -14.87 -15.47 -9.74
C THR A 43 -16.38 -15.68 -9.65
N ALA A 44 -16.82 -16.93 -9.62
CA ALA A 44 -18.24 -17.25 -9.44
C ALA A 44 -18.77 -16.75 -8.09
N GLU A 45 -17.92 -16.72 -7.05
CA GLU A 45 -18.29 -16.35 -5.68
C GLU A 45 -18.22 -14.84 -5.43
N GLY A 46 -17.42 -14.11 -6.24
CA GLY A 46 -17.26 -12.67 -6.06
C GLY A 46 -15.99 -12.09 -6.67
N ARG A 47 -15.63 -10.90 -6.23
CA ARG A 47 -14.44 -10.17 -6.70
C ARG A 47 -13.29 -10.32 -5.74
N VAL A 48 -12.09 -10.52 -6.29
CA VAL A 48 -10.83 -10.63 -5.57
C VAL A 48 -9.91 -9.50 -5.99
N GLU A 49 -9.50 -8.67 -5.02
CA GLU A 49 -8.46 -7.67 -5.24
C GLU A 49 -7.09 -8.27 -4.92
N ARG A 50 -6.16 -8.23 -5.87
CA ARG A 50 -4.83 -8.82 -5.69
C ARG A 50 -3.84 -7.94 -4.93
N ALA A 51 -4.17 -6.66 -4.70
CA ALA A 51 -3.34 -5.72 -3.95
C ALA A 51 -4.17 -4.76 -3.11
N ALA A 52 -4.40 -3.53 -3.60
CA ALA A 52 -5.19 -2.53 -2.89
C ALA A 52 -6.69 -2.84 -2.95
N ASN A 53 -7.40 -2.66 -1.84
CA ASN A 53 -8.85 -2.86 -1.77
C ASN A 53 -9.68 -1.59 -2.00
N GLY A 54 -9.04 -0.41 -2.03
CA GLY A 54 -9.73 0.86 -2.20
C GLY A 54 -8.82 2.06 -2.00
N PHE A 55 -9.39 3.22 -2.20
CA PHE A 55 -8.76 4.53 -2.03
C PHE A 55 -9.23 5.19 -0.73
N VAL A 56 -8.38 5.99 -0.12
CA VAL A 56 -8.83 7.00 0.83
C VAL A 56 -9.57 8.08 0.04
N TRP A 57 -10.87 8.28 0.35
CA TRP A 57 -11.70 9.26 -0.33
C TRP A 57 -11.38 10.68 0.13
N ASN A 58 -10.89 11.50 -0.76
CA ASN A 58 -10.56 12.89 -0.55
C ASN A 58 -10.66 13.66 -1.87
N GLU A 59 -10.41 14.98 -1.87
CA GLU A 59 -10.52 15.83 -3.06
C GLU A 59 -9.65 15.35 -4.23
N THR A 60 -8.44 14.85 -3.96
CA THR A 60 -7.54 14.32 -5.01
C THR A 60 -8.15 13.08 -5.66
N THR A 61 -8.58 12.10 -4.87
CA THR A 61 -9.15 10.85 -5.41
C THR A 61 -10.51 11.08 -6.08
N GLU A 62 -11.33 12.00 -5.54
CA GLU A 62 -12.60 12.40 -6.16
C GLU A 62 -12.39 13.01 -7.56
N ARG A 63 -11.35 13.85 -7.72
CA ARG A 63 -10.97 14.39 -9.03
C ARG A 63 -10.62 13.27 -10.00
N TRP A 64 -9.78 12.31 -9.61
CA TRP A 64 -9.41 11.18 -10.46
C TRP A 64 -10.64 10.35 -10.89
N PHE A 65 -11.55 10.05 -9.95
CA PHE A 65 -12.77 9.31 -10.28
C PHE A 65 -13.65 10.05 -11.28
N ARG A 66 -13.81 11.36 -11.10
CA ARG A 66 -14.57 12.20 -12.03
C ARG A 66 -13.91 12.28 -13.41
N ASP A 67 -12.61 12.52 -13.48
CA ASP A 67 -11.87 12.72 -14.73
C ASP A 67 -11.78 11.42 -15.54
N LEU A 68 -11.83 10.26 -14.88
CA LEU A 68 -11.89 8.92 -15.49
C LEU A 68 -13.32 8.40 -15.68
N GLU A 69 -14.35 9.15 -15.25
CA GLU A 69 -15.76 8.75 -15.31
C GLU A 69 -16.04 7.42 -14.59
N ILE A 70 -15.42 7.24 -13.42
CA ILE A 70 -15.57 6.03 -12.59
C ILE A 70 -16.64 6.26 -11.53
N ALA A 71 -17.63 5.36 -11.47
CA ALA A 71 -18.64 5.37 -10.41
C ALA A 71 -18.01 4.97 -9.05
N PRO A 72 -18.08 5.84 -8.02
CA PRO A 72 -17.55 5.51 -6.70
C PRO A 72 -18.48 4.56 -5.95
N SER A 73 -17.94 3.47 -5.40
CA SER A 73 -18.61 2.60 -4.43
C SER A 73 -18.06 2.91 -3.03
N PRO A 74 -18.80 3.63 -2.18
CA PRO A 74 -18.35 3.95 -0.83
C PRO A 74 -18.37 2.70 0.06
N SER A 75 -17.47 2.68 1.03
CA SER A 75 -17.44 1.59 2.01
C SER A 75 -18.67 1.62 2.92
N ASN A 76 -19.14 0.43 3.32
CA ASN A 76 -20.28 0.25 4.22
C ASN A 76 -20.01 0.83 5.62
N ASP A 77 -21.06 1.19 6.35
CA ASP A 77 -20.94 1.66 7.74
C ASP A 77 -20.31 0.63 8.68
N ALA A 78 -20.52 -0.67 8.42
CA ALA A 78 -19.87 -1.75 9.16
C ALA A 78 -18.36 -1.62 9.15
N SER A 79 -17.76 -1.15 8.04
CA SER A 79 -16.31 -0.98 7.87
C SER A 79 -15.67 0.05 8.82
N ARG A 80 -16.46 0.88 9.49
CA ARG A 80 -15.97 1.79 10.54
C ARG A 80 -15.48 1.06 11.79
N ARG A 81 -15.90 -0.19 11.97
CA ARG A 81 -15.45 -1.05 13.07
C ARG A 81 -14.19 -1.77 12.65
N ARG A 82 -13.08 -1.50 13.35
CA ARG A 82 -11.79 -2.14 13.16
C ARG A 82 -11.39 -2.82 14.45
N PHE A 83 -10.75 -3.97 14.34
CA PHE A 83 -10.42 -4.79 15.49
C PHE A 83 -8.94 -5.13 15.53
N ILE A 84 -8.44 -5.29 16.74
CA ILE A 84 -7.13 -5.89 17.03
C ILE A 84 -7.39 -7.11 17.91
N PHE A 85 -6.77 -8.23 17.57
CA PHE A 85 -6.93 -9.47 18.30
C PHE A 85 -6.07 -9.45 19.57
N ARG A 86 -6.69 -9.66 20.73
CA ARG A 86 -6.02 -9.73 22.02
C ARG A 86 -6.79 -10.64 22.98
N ASP A 87 -6.09 -11.46 23.75
CA ASP A 87 -6.65 -12.38 24.75
C ASP A 87 -7.76 -13.29 24.15
N GLY A 88 -7.47 -13.89 22.98
CA GLY A 88 -8.36 -14.82 22.29
C GLY A 88 -9.59 -14.19 21.63
N ARG A 89 -9.69 -12.86 21.53
CA ARG A 89 -10.87 -12.19 20.95
C ARG A 89 -10.56 -10.88 20.23
N PRO A 90 -11.35 -10.51 19.21
CA PRO A 90 -11.22 -9.22 18.52
C PRO A 90 -11.74 -8.07 19.42
N ARG A 91 -10.96 -7.01 19.59
CA ARG A 91 -11.29 -5.84 20.39
C ARG A 91 -11.24 -4.59 19.55
N ARG A 92 -12.22 -3.70 19.68
CA ARG A 92 -12.19 -2.37 19.02
C ARG A 92 -11.16 -1.45 19.64
N TRP A 93 -10.97 -1.55 20.96
CA TRP A 93 -9.93 -0.90 21.73
C TRP A 93 -9.15 -1.98 22.49
N PRO A 94 -7.88 -2.23 22.14
CA PRO A 94 -7.14 -3.37 22.68
C PRO A 94 -6.47 -3.10 24.03
N LEU A 95 -6.38 -1.84 24.47
CA LEU A 95 -5.77 -1.48 25.74
C LEU A 95 -6.76 -1.64 26.90
N THR A 96 -6.26 -2.07 28.05
CA THR A 96 -7.02 -2.06 29.31
C THR A 96 -7.20 -0.63 29.80
N VAL A 97 -8.03 -0.43 30.83
CA VAL A 97 -8.25 0.91 31.43
C VAL A 97 -6.93 1.50 31.95
N GLY A 98 -6.14 0.72 32.68
CA GLY A 98 -4.84 1.14 33.22
C GLY A 98 -3.81 1.47 32.13
N GLU A 99 -3.73 0.65 31.07
CA GLU A 99 -2.87 0.91 29.92
C GLU A 99 -3.31 2.17 29.16
N THR A 100 -4.62 2.39 29.04
CA THR A 100 -5.17 3.61 28.43
C THR A 100 -4.86 4.86 29.24
N ALA A 101 -4.98 4.80 30.57
CA ALA A 101 -4.58 5.88 31.46
C ALA A 101 -3.06 6.16 31.37
N GLY A 102 -2.25 5.10 31.32
CA GLY A 102 -0.81 5.20 31.12
C GLY A 102 -0.42 5.86 29.78
N LEU A 103 -1.11 5.48 28.70
CA LEU A 103 -0.96 6.14 27.39
C LEU A 103 -1.31 7.63 27.48
N ALA A 104 -2.45 7.96 28.09
CA ALA A 104 -2.91 9.35 28.21
C ALA A 104 -1.91 10.20 29.02
N ALA A 105 -1.41 9.69 30.15
CA ALA A 105 -0.43 10.38 31.00
C ALA A 105 0.90 10.62 30.26
N ARG A 106 1.45 9.58 29.60
CA ARG A 106 2.71 9.69 28.84
C ARG A 106 2.58 10.62 27.64
N ALA A 107 1.50 10.48 26.85
CA ALA A 107 1.25 11.33 25.71
C ALA A 107 1.01 12.80 26.14
N GLY A 108 0.29 13.03 27.23
CA GLY A 108 0.12 14.36 27.82
C GLY A 108 1.44 14.98 28.27
N TRP A 109 2.30 14.20 28.92
CA TRP A 109 3.65 14.65 29.31
C TRP A 109 4.52 14.98 28.10
N ALA A 110 4.54 14.11 27.08
CA ALA A 110 5.27 14.36 25.85
C ALA A 110 4.74 15.60 25.12
N TRP A 111 3.41 15.84 25.14
CA TRP A 111 2.80 17.03 24.58
C TRP A 111 3.27 18.31 25.31
N LEU A 112 3.25 18.31 26.65
CA LEU A 112 3.74 19.43 27.47
C LEU A 112 5.21 19.76 27.19
N ARG A 113 6.02 18.72 26.97
CA ARG A 113 7.44 18.86 26.61
C ARG A 113 7.70 19.16 25.15
N ARG A 114 6.65 19.24 24.31
CA ARG A 114 6.74 19.36 22.84
C ARG A 114 7.51 18.23 22.18
N ASP A 115 7.50 17.04 22.76
CA ASP A 115 8.27 15.87 22.40
C ASP A 115 7.43 14.75 21.76
N LEU A 116 6.33 15.10 21.09
CA LEU A 116 5.48 14.14 20.35
C LEU A 116 6.06 13.72 19.00
N LYS A 117 6.97 14.52 18.44
CA LYS A 117 7.53 14.22 17.12
C LYS A 117 8.53 13.06 17.22
N PRO A 118 8.65 12.24 16.15
CA PRO A 118 9.73 11.27 16.07
C PRO A 118 11.09 11.95 16.09
N HIS A 119 12.04 11.38 16.84
CA HIS A 119 13.42 11.77 16.82
C HIS A 119 14.14 11.19 15.59
N ASP A 120 15.34 11.69 15.29
CA ASP A 120 16.18 11.12 14.24
C ASP A 120 16.55 9.66 14.60
N ALA A 121 16.52 8.80 13.59
CA ALA A 121 16.76 7.36 13.68
C ALA A 121 15.81 6.57 14.61
N GLU A 122 14.77 7.20 15.18
CA GLU A 122 13.82 6.52 16.06
C GLU A 122 12.91 5.56 15.26
N THR A 123 12.79 4.32 15.74
CA THR A 123 11.86 3.35 15.17
C THR A 123 10.43 3.61 15.66
N ILE A 124 9.44 3.03 14.97
CA ILE A 124 8.05 3.06 15.44
C ILE A 124 7.93 2.43 16.84
N ALA A 125 8.65 1.33 17.10
CA ALA A 125 8.64 0.69 18.40
C ALA A 125 9.18 1.62 19.50
N ALA A 126 10.33 2.25 19.29
CA ALA A 126 10.92 3.19 20.23
C ALA A 126 10.01 4.41 20.44
N TRP A 127 9.55 5.04 19.34
CA TRP A 127 8.67 6.21 19.39
C TRP A 127 7.36 5.93 20.13
N SER A 128 6.66 4.84 19.79
CA SER A 128 5.37 4.52 20.42
C SER A 128 5.54 4.11 21.89
N THR A 129 6.66 3.46 22.25
CA THR A 129 6.98 3.13 23.64
C THR A 129 7.29 4.39 24.46
N ARG A 130 8.02 5.34 23.89
CA ARG A 130 8.30 6.63 24.54
C ARG A 130 7.02 7.43 24.81
N ILE A 131 6.12 7.47 23.83
CA ILE A 131 4.88 8.27 23.89
C ILE A 131 3.77 7.58 24.67
N GLY A 132 3.63 6.24 24.56
CA GLY A 132 2.48 5.52 25.09
C GLY A 132 2.79 4.34 26.00
N GLY A 133 4.08 3.97 26.13
CA GLY A 133 4.50 2.78 26.86
C GLY A 133 4.44 1.50 26.04
N ALA A 134 5.08 0.43 26.56
CA ALA A 134 5.18 -0.86 25.89
C ALA A 134 3.82 -1.47 25.48
N PRO A 135 2.75 -1.42 26.30
CA PRO A 135 1.43 -1.92 25.88
C PRO A 135 0.86 -1.20 24.66
N THR A 136 1.09 0.12 24.54
CA THR A 136 0.66 0.89 23.37
C THR A 136 1.40 0.44 22.10
N THR A 137 2.69 0.16 22.23
CA THR A 137 3.47 -0.39 21.10
C THR A 137 2.95 -1.77 20.70
N GLN A 138 2.86 -2.68 21.66
CA GLN A 138 2.50 -4.08 21.41
C GLN A 138 1.07 -4.25 20.86
N TRP A 139 0.10 -3.58 21.47
CA TRP A 139 -1.31 -3.84 21.20
C TRP A 139 -1.98 -2.80 20.29
N LEU A 140 -1.33 -1.69 19.98
CA LEU A 140 -1.94 -0.64 19.16
C LEU A 140 -1.05 -0.24 17.97
N ALA A 141 0.16 0.27 18.22
CA ALA A 141 1.00 0.85 17.17
C ALA A 141 1.59 -0.22 16.23
N ALA A 142 2.18 -1.29 16.80
CA ALA A 142 2.80 -2.35 16.00
C ALA A 142 1.79 -3.06 15.10
N PRO A 143 0.65 -3.59 15.57
CA PRO A 143 -0.30 -4.25 14.67
C PRO A 143 -0.92 -3.29 13.64
N ALA A 144 -1.19 -2.03 14.02
CA ALA A 144 -1.76 -1.06 13.09
C ALA A 144 -0.82 -0.75 11.91
N LEU A 145 0.47 -0.58 12.18
CA LEU A 145 1.46 -0.28 11.15
C LEU A 145 1.94 -1.53 10.42
N GLN A 146 2.02 -2.66 11.09
CA GLN A 146 2.29 -3.94 10.45
C GLN A 146 1.22 -4.29 9.41
N GLY A 147 -0.05 -4.00 9.67
CA GLY A 147 -1.14 -4.19 8.70
C GLY A 147 -1.03 -3.29 7.46
N ILE A 148 -0.27 -2.19 7.53
CA ILE A 148 -0.07 -1.26 6.40
C ILE A 148 1.25 -1.52 5.68
N TYR A 149 2.34 -1.70 6.44
CA TYR A 149 3.71 -1.78 5.91
C TYR A 149 4.23 -3.23 5.82
N ALA A 150 3.51 -4.20 6.36
CA ALA A 150 3.89 -5.61 6.46
C ALA A 150 5.28 -5.83 7.10
N ALA A 151 5.74 -4.89 7.91
CA ALA A 151 7.04 -4.92 8.57
C ALA A 151 6.89 -4.70 10.08
N PRO A 152 7.76 -5.29 10.91
CA PRO A 152 7.70 -5.12 12.36
C PRO A 152 8.05 -3.68 12.77
N ALA A 153 7.46 -3.23 13.88
CA ALA A 153 7.56 -1.83 14.33
C ALA A 153 8.98 -1.39 14.71
N ASP A 154 9.85 -2.31 15.08
CA ASP A 154 11.28 -2.09 15.36
C ASP A 154 12.14 -1.91 14.10
N ARG A 155 11.60 -2.26 12.93
CA ARG A 155 12.26 -2.06 11.62
C ARG A 155 11.74 -0.83 10.88
N LEU A 156 10.59 -0.29 11.28
CA LEU A 156 10.00 0.90 10.66
C LEU A 156 10.55 2.18 11.28
N SER A 157 11.05 3.10 10.46
CA SER A 157 11.44 4.44 10.89
C SER A 157 10.21 5.29 11.18
N ALA A 158 10.10 5.83 12.37
CA ALA A 158 9.01 6.72 12.74
C ALA A 158 9.02 8.00 11.88
N LYS A 159 10.21 8.49 11.49
CA LYS A 159 10.37 9.63 10.59
C LYS A 159 9.94 9.31 9.15
N ALA A 160 10.26 8.13 8.62
CA ALA A 160 9.83 7.71 7.28
C ALA A 160 8.30 7.51 7.22
N VAL A 161 7.69 6.96 8.26
CA VAL A 161 6.24 6.69 8.34
C VAL A 161 5.42 7.97 8.55
N PHE A 162 5.82 8.81 9.48
CA PHE A 162 5.08 10.03 9.87
C PHE A 162 5.67 11.32 9.31
N GLY A 163 6.97 11.32 9.03
CA GLY A 163 7.72 12.48 8.57
C GLY A 163 7.56 12.81 7.10
N GLY A 164 6.84 12.03 6.29
CA GLY A 164 6.64 12.14 4.84
C GLY A 164 6.30 13.53 4.31
N ARG A 165 7.21 14.47 4.54
CA ARG A 165 7.24 15.86 4.12
C ARG A 165 8.49 16.16 3.28
N GLY A 166 8.84 15.26 2.39
CA GLY A 166 9.83 15.49 1.35
C GLY A 166 9.25 16.28 0.17
N GLY A 167 8.30 17.16 0.41
CA GLY A 167 7.97 18.23 -0.54
C GLY A 167 8.79 19.46 -0.19
N ARG A 168 9.43 20.09 -1.20
CA ARG A 168 10.17 21.36 -1.09
C ARG A 168 9.55 22.29 -0.03
N ARG A 169 10.37 22.88 0.86
CA ARG A 169 10.00 23.99 1.74
C ARG A 169 9.27 25.05 0.93
N GLY A 170 7.93 25.09 1.00
CA GLY A 170 7.22 26.14 0.29
C GLY A 170 5.68 26.05 0.34
N THR A 171 5.08 24.89 0.28
CA THR A 171 3.62 24.81 0.32
C THR A 171 3.16 23.83 1.38
N ARG A 172 2.69 24.34 2.51
CA ARG A 172 1.83 23.62 3.47
C ARG A 172 0.46 23.35 2.80
N ARG A 173 0.39 22.47 1.79
CA ARG A 173 -0.92 21.95 1.37
C ARG A 173 -1.49 21.20 2.56
N ARG A 174 -2.60 21.71 3.12
CA ARG A 174 -3.42 20.99 4.10
C ARG A 174 -3.70 19.62 3.52
N ARG A 175 -3.44 18.54 4.30
CA ARG A 175 -3.86 17.19 3.89
C ARG A 175 -5.37 17.22 3.64
N PRO A 176 -5.85 16.79 2.46
CA PRO A 176 -7.29 16.70 2.20
C PRO A 176 -7.94 15.85 3.31
N ARG A 177 -9.06 16.31 3.84
CA ARG A 177 -9.81 15.55 4.84
C ARG A 177 -10.30 14.25 4.21
N SER A 178 -9.97 13.10 4.83
CA SER A 178 -10.54 11.82 4.44
C SER A 178 -12.04 11.79 4.76
N ARG A 179 -12.85 11.41 3.77
CA ARG A 179 -14.31 11.20 3.88
C ARG A 179 -14.67 9.72 3.93
N GLY A 180 -13.68 8.84 4.20
CA GLY A 180 -13.85 7.40 4.25
C GLY A 180 -13.00 6.68 3.21
N ILE A 181 -13.43 5.47 2.86
CA ILE A 181 -12.79 4.62 1.85
C ILE A 181 -13.79 4.40 0.71
N VAL A 182 -13.27 4.39 -0.51
CA VAL A 182 -14.04 4.16 -1.73
C VAL A 182 -13.28 3.20 -2.65
N ALA A 183 -14.00 2.42 -3.44
CA ALA A 183 -13.45 1.68 -4.55
C ALA A 183 -14.22 2.01 -5.84
N PRO A 184 -13.68 1.75 -7.03
CA PRO A 184 -14.48 1.68 -8.24
C PRO A 184 -15.56 0.61 -8.12
N ALA A 185 -16.72 0.84 -8.71
CA ALA A 185 -17.84 -0.10 -8.65
C ALA A 185 -17.48 -1.47 -9.26
N GLY A 186 -16.60 -1.52 -10.26
CA GLY A 186 -16.07 -2.73 -10.88
C GLY A 186 -14.87 -3.36 -10.17
N GLY A 187 -14.34 -2.75 -9.09
CA GLY A 187 -13.12 -3.15 -8.41
C GLY A 187 -11.94 -2.26 -8.75
N MET A 188 -10.80 -2.47 -8.09
CA MET A 188 -9.61 -1.63 -8.29
C MET A 188 -9.03 -1.74 -9.71
N GLY A 189 -9.21 -2.88 -10.39
CA GLY A 189 -8.81 -3.08 -11.79
C GLY A 189 -9.52 -2.11 -12.74
N GLU A 190 -10.80 -1.76 -12.49
CA GLU A 190 -11.53 -0.78 -13.29
C GLU A 190 -10.80 0.58 -13.36
N PHE A 191 -10.15 0.99 -12.27
CA PHE A 191 -9.38 2.23 -12.27
C PHE A 191 -8.22 2.18 -13.27
N ILE A 192 -7.53 1.06 -13.32
CA ILE A 192 -6.43 0.83 -14.28
C ILE A 192 -6.94 0.77 -15.71
N GLU A 193 -8.00 0.02 -15.94
CA GLU A 193 -8.63 -0.14 -17.25
C GLU A 193 -9.07 1.20 -17.82
N ARG A 194 -9.82 1.98 -17.03
CA ARG A 194 -10.29 3.32 -17.44
C ARG A 194 -9.13 4.29 -17.70
N LEU A 195 -8.13 4.27 -16.84
CA LEU A 195 -6.95 5.12 -17.02
C LEU A 195 -6.20 4.76 -18.30
N PHE A 196 -6.01 3.47 -18.58
CA PHE A 196 -5.38 2.98 -19.80
C PHE A 196 -6.19 3.33 -21.05
N GLU A 197 -7.50 3.07 -21.07
CA GLU A 197 -8.41 3.40 -22.19
C GLU A 197 -8.36 4.90 -22.52
N ARG A 198 -8.42 5.75 -21.51
CA ARG A 198 -8.38 7.21 -21.68
C ARG A 198 -7.02 7.71 -22.18
N LEU A 199 -5.92 7.09 -21.75
CA LEU A 199 -4.58 7.41 -22.24
C LEU A 199 -4.44 7.03 -23.71
N ARG A 200 -4.94 5.85 -24.13
CA ARG A 200 -4.96 5.47 -25.53
C ARG A 200 -5.79 6.45 -26.39
N ALA A 201 -6.95 6.84 -25.90
CA ALA A 201 -7.80 7.83 -26.58
C ALA A 201 -7.13 9.21 -26.71
N ARG A 202 -6.14 9.52 -25.86
CA ARG A 202 -5.32 10.73 -25.95
C ARG A 202 -4.07 10.58 -26.82
N GLY A 203 -3.90 9.44 -27.51
CA GLY A 203 -2.76 9.20 -28.40
C GLY A 203 -1.47 8.79 -27.68
N VAL A 204 -1.55 8.25 -26.45
CA VAL A 204 -0.37 7.69 -25.79
C VAL A 204 0.00 6.36 -26.45
N ASP A 205 1.27 6.22 -26.83
CA ASP A 205 1.82 4.99 -27.38
C ASP A 205 2.19 4.01 -26.27
N PHE A 206 1.84 2.73 -26.43
CA PHE A 206 2.12 1.67 -25.48
C PHE A 206 2.90 0.53 -26.14
N SER A 207 4.05 0.19 -25.53
CA SER A 207 4.88 -0.96 -25.89
C SER A 207 4.87 -1.97 -24.75
N PHE A 208 4.11 -3.07 -24.92
CA PHE A 208 4.03 -4.17 -23.95
C PHE A 208 4.98 -5.31 -24.31
N GLY A 209 5.35 -6.13 -23.31
CA GLY A 209 6.32 -7.22 -23.47
C GLY A 209 7.75 -6.72 -23.70
N CYS A 210 8.00 -5.44 -23.47
CA CYS A 210 9.27 -4.78 -23.75
C CYS A 210 9.96 -4.33 -22.46
N SER A 211 11.11 -4.90 -22.16
CA SER A 211 11.97 -4.39 -21.10
C SER A 211 12.72 -3.16 -21.60
N SER A 212 12.71 -2.08 -20.83
CA SER A 212 13.53 -0.91 -21.14
C SER A 212 15.01 -1.25 -20.92
N GLY A 213 15.82 -0.93 -21.91
CA GLY A 213 17.27 -0.97 -21.80
C GLY A 213 17.86 0.27 -21.12
N ALA A 214 19.05 0.68 -21.56
CA ALA A 214 19.71 1.90 -21.07
C ALA A 214 18.84 3.13 -21.32
N LEU A 215 18.82 4.06 -20.37
CA LEU A 215 18.10 5.33 -20.51
C LEU A 215 18.89 6.28 -21.42
N ASP A 216 18.17 6.95 -22.31
CA ASP A 216 18.74 7.99 -23.18
C ASP A 216 18.58 9.38 -22.54
N PRO A 217 19.68 10.07 -22.20
CA PRO A 217 19.63 11.40 -21.61
C PRO A 217 18.93 12.49 -22.46
N SER A 218 18.80 12.27 -23.77
CA SER A 218 18.09 13.19 -24.67
C SER A 218 16.58 13.10 -24.54
N VAL A 219 16.05 11.99 -23.97
CA VAL A 219 14.61 11.72 -23.81
C VAL A 219 14.19 11.91 -22.35
N PRO A 220 13.37 12.92 -22.02
CA PRO A 220 12.80 13.07 -20.70
C PRO A 220 12.09 11.78 -20.27
N THR A 221 12.47 11.23 -19.12
CA THR A 221 12.02 9.86 -18.72
C THR A 221 11.51 9.84 -17.29
N ILE A 222 10.39 9.10 -17.07
CA ILE A 222 9.89 8.75 -15.75
C ILE A 222 10.03 7.22 -15.55
N VAL A 223 10.80 6.80 -14.56
CA VAL A 223 10.91 5.38 -14.17
C VAL A 223 9.89 5.10 -13.08
N ALA A 224 8.87 4.28 -13.41
CA ALA A 224 7.76 3.90 -12.56
C ALA A 224 7.70 2.38 -12.33
N THR A 225 8.85 1.75 -12.17
CA THR A 225 9.04 0.30 -11.98
C THR A 225 9.18 -0.08 -10.50
N SER A 226 9.40 -1.36 -10.22
CA SER A 226 9.79 -1.84 -8.88
C SER A 226 11.14 -1.26 -8.43
N ALA A 227 11.39 -1.22 -7.11
CA ALA A 227 12.64 -0.69 -6.57
C ALA A 227 13.90 -1.32 -7.20
N PRO A 228 14.03 -2.67 -7.33
CA PRO A 228 15.21 -3.27 -7.96
C PRO A 228 15.41 -2.86 -9.43
N ALA A 229 14.32 -2.82 -10.20
CA ALA A 229 14.39 -2.41 -11.60
C ALA A 229 14.73 -0.91 -11.74
N ALA A 230 14.16 -0.07 -10.87
CA ALA A 230 14.49 1.36 -10.83
C ALA A 230 15.97 1.58 -10.47
N ALA A 231 16.50 0.86 -9.47
CA ALA A 231 17.91 0.93 -9.10
C ALA A 231 18.82 0.60 -10.30
N ALA A 232 18.52 -0.49 -11.01
CA ALA A 232 19.31 -0.90 -12.19
C ALA A 232 19.27 0.17 -13.30
N LEU A 233 18.10 0.72 -13.61
CA LEU A 233 17.94 1.73 -14.66
C LEU A 233 18.63 3.04 -14.33
N VAL A 234 18.63 3.49 -13.07
CA VAL A 234 19.20 4.78 -12.70
C VAL A 234 20.69 4.71 -12.34
N ALA A 235 21.27 3.52 -12.16
CA ALA A 235 22.65 3.34 -11.74
C ALA A 235 23.68 4.10 -12.62
N PRO A 236 23.59 4.10 -13.97
CA PRO A 236 24.52 4.85 -14.80
C PRO A 236 24.44 6.37 -14.65
N HIS A 237 23.32 6.89 -14.16
CA HIS A 237 23.01 8.33 -14.12
C HIS A 237 23.01 8.94 -12.72
N ALA A 238 22.73 8.11 -11.69
CA ALA A 238 22.69 8.50 -10.28
C ALA A 238 23.12 7.31 -9.39
N PRO A 239 24.40 6.91 -9.40
CA PRO A 239 24.86 5.67 -8.76
C PRO A 239 24.61 5.63 -7.25
N ARG A 240 24.77 6.75 -6.54
CA ARG A 240 24.49 6.81 -5.09
C ARG A 240 23.01 6.65 -4.76
N LEU A 241 22.12 7.16 -5.62
CA LEU A 241 20.68 6.95 -5.46
C LEU A 241 20.32 5.49 -5.78
N ALA A 242 20.90 4.92 -6.84
CA ALA A 242 20.67 3.51 -7.20
C ALA A 242 21.09 2.57 -6.07
N GLU A 243 22.26 2.78 -5.48
CA GLU A 243 22.72 2.04 -4.30
C GLU A 243 21.72 2.15 -3.14
N ALA A 244 21.29 3.38 -2.79
CA ALA A 244 20.32 3.59 -1.73
C ALA A 244 18.98 2.87 -1.99
N ILE A 245 18.48 2.88 -3.24
CA ILE A 245 17.26 2.14 -3.62
C ILE A 245 17.48 0.64 -3.48
N GLY A 246 18.64 0.12 -3.92
CA GLY A 246 18.99 -1.30 -3.83
C GLY A 246 19.09 -1.82 -2.39
N LEU A 247 19.39 -0.95 -1.44
CA LEU A 247 19.47 -1.27 -0.01
C LEU A 247 18.12 -1.29 0.71
N ILE A 248 17.02 -0.85 0.08
CA ILE A 248 15.70 -0.89 0.71
C ILE A 248 15.28 -2.34 0.96
N PRO A 249 15.06 -2.74 2.22
CA PRO A 249 14.56 -4.08 2.49
C PRO A 249 13.13 -4.23 1.95
N MET A 250 12.85 -5.37 1.33
CA MET A 250 11.55 -5.63 0.73
C MET A 250 10.82 -6.75 1.47
N THR A 251 9.52 -6.60 1.64
CA THR A 251 8.64 -7.61 2.24
C THR A 251 7.90 -8.40 1.16
N SER A 252 7.91 -9.71 1.31
CA SER A 252 7.06 -10.63 0.55
C SER A 252 5.70 -10.76 1.23
N ILE A 253 4.63 -10.78 0.43
CA ILE A 253 3.25 -10.90 0.92
C ILE A 253 2.53 -11.99 0.13
N VAL A 254 1.82 -12.85 0.86
CA VAL A 254 0.78 -13.74 0.32
C VAL A 254 -0.55 -13.19 0.78
N SER A 255 -1.42 -12.86 -0.17
CA SER A 255 -2.76 -12.34 0.07
C SER A 255 -3.76 -13.24 -0.63
N THR A 256 -4.58 -13.95 0.15
CA THR A 256 -5.55 -14.92 -0.37
C THR A 256 -6.95 -14.57 0.09
N THR A 257 -7.87 -14.49 -0.86
CA THR A 257 -9.30 -14.30 -0.55
C THR A 257 -9.98 -15.67 -0.45
N ALA A 258 -10.61 -15.92 0.69
CA ALA A 258 -11.39 -17.10 0.95
C ALA A 258 -12.87 -16.75 1.06
N PHE A 259 -13.72 -17.57 0.45
CA PHE A 259 -15.17 -17.43 0.48
C PHE A 259 -15.76 -18.46 1.42
N PHE A 260 -16.72 -18.05 2.24
CA PHE A 260 -17.38 -18.91 3.23
C PHE A 260 -18.89 -18.74 3.17
N THR A 261 -19.61 -19.74 3.63
CA THR A 261 -21.03 -19.63 3.90
C THR A 261 -21.27 -18.64 5.05
N PRO A 262 -22.07 -17.56 4.85
CA PRO A 262 -22.31 -16.57 5.90
C PRO A 262 -23.11 -17.17 7.05
N THR A 263 -22.89 -16.63 8.26
CA THR A 263 -23.63 -16.99 9.47
C THR A 263 -23.99 -15.75 10.28
N SER A 264 -24.99 -15.90 11.16
CA SER A 264 -25.42 -14.82 12.06
C SER A 264 -24.34 -14.40 13.08
N SER A 265 -23.39 -15.31 13.37
CA SER A 265 -22.29 -15.06 14.31
C SER A 265 -21.06 -14.42 13.65
N ASP A 266 -21.08 -14.15 12.35
CA ASP A 266 -19.95 -13.55 11.66
C ASP A 266 -19.63 -12.16 12.21
N LEU A 267 -18.34 -11.91 12.47
CA LEU A 267 -17.87 -10.59 12.93
C LEU A 267 -18.04 -9.56 11.81
N ARG A 268 -18.75 -8.49 12.12
CA ARG A 268 -19.05 -7.42 11.18
C ARG A 268 -18.12 -6.23 11.39
N GLY A 269 -17.37 -5.88 10.37
CA GLY A 269 -16.40 -4.78 10.44
C GLY A 269 -15.47 -4.72 9.24
N PHE A 270 -14.44 -3.90 9.33
CA PHE A 270 -13.41 -3.80 8.30
C PHE A 270 -12.53 -5.06 8.24
N GLY A 271 -12.17 -5.56 9.42
CA GLY A 271 -11.25 -6.67 9.57
C GLY A 271 -10.59 -6.68 10.94
N VAL A 272 -9.65 -7.61 11.11
CA VAL A 272 -8.89 -7.81 12.35
C VAL A 272 -7.41 -7.78 12.04
N LEU A 273 -6.64 -7.08 12.86
CA LEU A 273 -5.18 -7.12 12.87
C LEU A 273 -4.71 -8.09 13.96
N PHE A 274 -3.66 -8.83 13.67
CA PHE A 274 -3.12 -9.84 14.57
C PHE A 274 -1.72 -9.43 15.05
N PRO A 275 -1.58 -9.01 16.32
CA PRO A 275 -0.25 -8.90 16.94
C PRO A 275 0.48 -10.24 16.91
N ARG A 276 1.79 -10.22 16.72
CA ARG A 276 2.61 -11.44 16.55
C ARG A 276 2.51 -12.41 17.72
N GLU A 277 2.33 -11.91 18.92
CA GLU A 277 2.25 -12.67 20.17
C GLU A 277 0.96 -13.50 20.30
N THR A 278 0.01 -13.32 19.40
CA THR A 278 -1.29 -14.01 19.46
C THR A 278 -1.26 -15.45 18.92
N GLY A 279 -0.15 -15.85 18.31
CA GLY A 279 0.00 -17.15 17.66
C GLY A 279 -0.78 -17.29 16.33
N VAL A 280 -1.49 -16.26 15.89
CA VAL A 280 -2.07 -16.17 14.55
C VAL A 280 -0.96 -15.80 13.58
N ARG A 281 -0.83 -16.52 12.45
CA ARG A 281 0.23 -16.31 11.47
C ARG A 281 -0.04 -15.13 10.55
N ALA A 282 -1.33 -14.88 10.25
CA ALA A 282 -1.73 -13.74 9.43
C ALA A 282 -1.38 -12.41 10.10
N LEU A 283 -0.99 -11.41 9.31
CA LEU A 283 -0.86 -10.02 9.74
C LEU A 283 -2.23 -9.39 10.01
N GLY A 284 -3.22 -9.80 9.23
CA GLY A 284 -4.59 -9.35 9.35
C GLY A 284 -5.52 -10.09 8.40
N VAL A 285 -6.81 -9.87 8.62
CA VAL A 285 -7.88 -10.32 7.74
C VAL A 285 -8.81 -9.15 7.43
N LEU A 286 -9.18 -9.00 6.16
CA LEU A 286 -10.19 -8.04 5.69
C LEU A 286 -11.51 -8.77 5.45
N PHE A 287 -12.62 -8.17 5.86
CA PHE A 287 -13.96 -8.69 5.63
C PHE A 287 -14.57 -7.98 4.41
N ASN A 288 -14.24 -8.45 3.21
CA ASN A 288 -14.48 -7.72 1.96
C ASN A 288 -15.96 -7.36 1.77
N THR A 289 -16.89 -8.28 2.02
CA THR A 289 -18.34 -8.04 1.90
C THR A 289 -18.90 -7.12 2.98
N GLU A 290 -18.20 -6.96 4.11
CA GLU A 290 -18.52 -5.95 5.10
C GLU A 290 -17.95 -4.57 4.75
N ILE A 291 -16.88 -4.54 3.94
CA ILE A 291 -16.26 -3.27 3.49
C ILE A 291 -17.04 -2.70 2.30
N PHE A 292 -17.30 -3.52 1.27
CA PHE A 292 -18.01 -3.10 0.06
C PHE A 292 -19.11 -4.09 -0.31
N LYS A 293 -20.25 -3.59 -0.79
CA LYS A 293 -21.44 -4.41 -1.11
C LYS A 293 -21.19 -5.43 -2.22
N ASP A 294 -20.34 -5.08 -3.18
CA ASP A 294 -20.18 -5.84 -4.43
C ASP A 294 -19.01 -6.83 -4.42
N ARG A 295 -18.61 -7.33 -3.24
CA ARG A 295 -17.46 -8.25 -3.12
C ARG A 295 -17.81 -9.72 -3.15
N GLY A 296 -19.07 -10.08 -3.25
CA GLY A 296 -19.57 -11.47 -3.32
C GLY A 296 -20.92 -11.63 -2.68
N ALA A 297 -21.59 -12.74 -2.99
CA ALA A 297 -22.90 -13.08 -2.42
C ALA A 297 -22.80 -13.66 -0.99
N GLY A 298 -21.64 -14.25 -0.65
CA GLY A 298 -21.37 -14.89 0.64
C GLY A 298 -20.45 -14.06 1.55
N ARG A 299 -19.80 -14.72 2.49
CA ARG A 299 -18.77 -14.16 3.34
C ARG A 299 -17.42 -14.21 2.60
N SER A 300 -16.84 -13.06 2.28
CA SER A 300 -15.52 -12.96 1.64
C SER A 300 -14.49 -12.37 2.61
N GLU A 301 -13.39 -13.08 2.81
CA GLU A 301 -12.31 -12.73 3.74
C GLU A 301 -10.97 -12.77 3.03
N THR A 302 -10.20 -11.66 3.02
CA THR A 302 -8.82 -11.66 2.53
C THR A 302 -7.85 -11.79 3.68
N TRP A 303 -7.14 -12.91 3.73
CA TRP A 303 -6.11 -13.21 4.71
C TRP A 303 -4.74 -12.80 4.17
N ILE A 304 -3.99 -12.04 4.96
CA ILE A 304 -2.72 -11.44 4.54
C ILE A 304 -1.59 -11.99 5.40
N TYR A 305 -0.63 -12.66 4.78
CA TYR A 305 0.59 -13.17 5.38
C TYR A 305 1.77 -12.37 4.85
N GLY A 306 2.74 -12.06 5.69
CA GLY A 306 3.89 -11.25 5.29
C GLY A 306 5.18 -11.69 5.96
N SER A 307 6.28 -11.68 5.21
CA SER A 307 7.61 -12.00 5.71
C SER A 307 8.62 -10.99 5.21
N LEU A 308 9.34 -10.37 6.14
CA LEU A 308 10.46 -9.51 5.84
C LEU A 308 11.69 -10.37 5.55
N ALA A 309 12.20 -10.28 4.33
CA ALA A 309 13.44 -10.92 3.91
C ALA A 309 13.59 -12.40 4.34
N GLY A 310 12.47 -13.16 4.34
CA GLY A 310 12.49 -14.57 4.74
C GLY A 310 12.52 -14.83 6.24
N ALA A 311 12.37 -13.82 7.08
CA ALA A 311 12.38 -13.95 8.54
C ALA A 311 11.28 -14.85 9.10
N LEU A 312 10.17 -15.01 8.38
CA LEU A 312 9.07 -15.91 8.71
C LEU A 312 8.69 -16.71 7.47
N PRO A 313 8.27 -17.97 7.61
CA PRO A 313 7.73 -18.73 6.49
C PRO A 313 6.46 -18.05 5.95
N LEU A 314 6.24 -18.18 4.66
CA LEU A 314 4.98 -17.85 4.00
C LEU A 314 4.31 -19.15 3.56
N PRO A 315 2.97 -19.23 3.54
CA PRO A 315 2.30 -20.44 3.08
C PRO A 315 2.58 -20.64 1.59
N SER A 316 2.86 -21.88 1.21
CA SER A 316 2.80 -22.30 -0.18
C SER A 316 1.33 -22.37 -0.65
N PRO A 317 1.06 -22.42 -1.96
CA PRO A 317 -0.30 -22.58 -2.48
C PRO A 317 -1.04 -23.79 -1.90
N GLY A 318 -0.32 -24.89 -1.60
CA GLY A 318 -0.91 -26.07 -0.97
C GLY A 318 -1.25 -25.92 0.52
N GLU A 319 -0.54 -25.04 1.22
CA GLU A 319 -0.67 -24.85 2.69
C GLU A 319 -1.63 -23.73 3.08
N VAL A 320 -1.91 -22.80 2.18
CA VAL A 320 -2.65 -21.56 2.50
C VAL A 320 -4.05 -21.85 3.07
N VAL A 321 -4.73 -22.88 2.59
CA VAL A 321 -6.06 -23.29 3.10
C VAL A 321 -5.98 -23.70 4.57
N ASP A 322 -4.97 -24.50 4.92
CA ASP A 322 -4.83 -24.99 6.29
C ASP A 322 -4.38 -23.86 7.22
N TRP A 323 -3.55 -22.92 6.74
CA TRP A 323 -3.21 -21.72 7.50
C TRP A 323 -4.45 -20.85 7.76
N ILE A 324 -5.25 -20.59 6.73
CA ILE A 324 -6.50 -19.82 6.85
C ILE A 324 -7.45 -20.50 7.84
N ARG A 325 -7.62 -21.83 7.76
CA ARG A 325 -8.52 -22.56 8.66
C ARG A 325 -8.07 -22.48 10.12
N GLU A 326 -6.77 -22.68 10.38
CA GLU A 326 -6.24 -22.61 11.75
C GLU A 326 -6.33 -21.18 12.32
N ASP A 327 -5.96 -20.17 11.55
CA ASP A 327 -6.03 -18.78 11.98
C ASP A 327 -7.49 -18.32 12.16
N ARG A 328 -8.41 -18.77 11.28
CA ARG A 328 -9.83 -18.50 11.40
C ARG A 328 -10.45 -19.21 12.62
N ARG A 329 -10.03 -20.44 12.90
CA ARG A 329 -10.42 -21.15 14.12
C ARG A 329 -10.02 -20.38 15.38
N ARG A 330 -8.83 -19.82 15.43
CA ARG A 330 -8.38 -18.97 16.55
C ARG A 330 -9.21 -17.68 16.68
N LEU A 331 -9.58 -17.09 15.56
CA LEU A 331 -10.38 -15.86 15.54
C LEU A 331 -11.83 -16.08 15.93
N THR A 332 -12.47 -17.13 15.42
CA THR A 332 -13.92 -17.32 15.45
C THR A 332 -14.39 -18.57 16.20
N GLY A 333 -13.48 -19.49 16.56
CA GLY A 333 -13.80 -20.83 17.07
C GLY A 333 -14.26 -21.81 15.98
N ARG A 334 -14.37 -21.40 14.70
CA ARG A 334 -14.94 -22.22 13.62
C ARG A 334 -13.86 -22.96 12.84
N THR A 335 -14.23 -24.14 12.35
CA THR A 335 -13.34 -25.05 11.59
C THR A 335 -13.81 -25.30 10.16
N ASP A 336 -14.87 -24.60 9.71
CA ASP A 336 -15.41 -24.74 8.37
C ASP A 336 -14.34 -24.41 7.29
N ARG A 337 -14.39 -25.17 6.22
CA ARG A 337 -13.53 -24.92 5.05
C ARG A 337 -14.11 -23.81 4.20
N PRO A 338 -13.25 -23.02 3.50
CA PRO A 338 -13.75 -22.13 2.48
C PRO A 338 -14.47 -22.92 1.39
N VAL A 339 -15.56 -22.38 0.86
CA VAL A 339 -16.27 -22.95 -0.29
C VAL A 339 -15.49 -22.74 -1.58
N ALA A 340 -14.69 -21.66 -1.63
CA ALA A 340 -13.75 -21.38 -2.70
C ALA A 340 -12.60 -20.49 -2.21
N LEU A 341 -11.49 -20.54 -2.95
CA LEU A 341 -10.39 -19.58 -2.83
C LEU A 341 -10.31 -18.73 -4.10
N GLY A 342 -10.05 -17.47 -3.92
CA GLY A 342 -9.66 -16.61 -5.02
C GLY A 342 -8.26 -16.98 -5.53
N PRO A 343 -7.95 -16.62 -6.78
CA PRO A 343 -6.64 -16.91 -7.35
C PRO A 343 -5.54 -16.21 -6.57
N GLU A 344 -4.56 -16.99 -6.16
CA GLU A 344 -3.40 -16.50 -5.43
C GLU A 344 -2.42 -15.78 -6.37
N ARG A 345 -1.71 -14.81 -5.82
CA ARG A 345 -0.50 -14.28 -6.44
C ARG A 345 0.71 -15.01 -5.88
N ALA A 346 0.80 -16.32 -6.16
CA ALA A 346 1.93 -17.12 -5.73
C ALA A 346 3.22 -16.68 -6.45
N GLY A 347 4.33 -16.67 -5.74
CA GLY A 347 5.66 -16.41 -6.32
C GLY A 347 5.89 -14.96 -6.78
N ALA A 348 5.05 -14.02 -6.42
CA ALA A 348 5.31 -12.61 -6.71
C ALA A 348 6.60 -12.17 -5.98
N PRO A 349 7.50 -11.44 -6.66
CA PRO A 349 8.69 -10.91 -6.02
C PRO A 349 8.32 -9.98 -4.86
N PRO A 350 9.21 -9.79 -3.88
CA PRO A 350 9.00 -8.85 -2.79
C PRO A 350 8.60 -7.48 -3.35
N SER A 351 7.43 -6.98 -3.00
CA SER A 351 6.84 -5.82 -3.66
C SER A 351 6.53 -4.65 -2.71
N LEU A 352 6.63 -4.88 -1.41
CA LEU A 352 6.37 -3.85 -0.42
C LEU A 352 7.66 -3.41 0.27
N PRO A 353 8.11 -2.15 0.08
CA PRO A 353 9.31 -1.64 0.71
C PRO A 353 9.11 -1.43 2.21
N VAL A 354 10.13 -1.77 2.98
CA VAL A 354 10.18 -1.46 4.42
C VAL A 354 10.58 0.00 4.59
N TYR A 355 9.78 0.75 5.30
CA TYR A 355 10.04 2.17 5.54
C TYR A 355 10.97 2.35 6.74
N ASP A 356 12.22 1.91 6.58
CA ASP A 356 13.32 2.14 7.52
C ASP A 356 14.10 3.43 7.20
N GLN A 357 15.30 3.58 7.75
CA GLN A 357 16.16 4.75 7.49
C GLN A 357 16.64 4.84 6.04
N THR A 358 16.71 3.71 5.34
CA THR A 358 17.14 3.66 3.92
C THR A 358 16.21 4.47 3.03
N VAL A 359 14.89 4.43 3.31
CA VAL A 359 13.92 5.23 2.55
C VAL A 359 14.15 6.72 2.72
N LEU A 360 14.60 7.19 3.88
CA LEU A 360 14.97 8.60 4.09
C LEU A 360 16.21 8.98 3.28
N THR A 361 17.20 8.09 3.25
CA THR A 361 18.40 8.26 2.40
C THR A 361 18.01 8.35 0.92
N VAL A 362 17.11 7.50 0.44
CA VAL A 362 16.59 7.59 -0.94
C VAL A 362 15.93 8.94 -1.18
N GLN A 363 15.11 9.45 -0.25
CA GLN A 363 14.46 10.76 -0.40
C GLN A 363 15.47 11.91 -0.49
N GLU A 364 16.56 11.87 0.27
CA GLU A 364 17.64 12.85 0.23
C GLU A 364 18.39 12.78 -1.12
N ARG A 365 18.67 11.56 -1.60
CA ARG A 365 19.39 11.31 -2.86
C ARG A 365 18.55 11.56 -4.12
N LEU A 366 17.25 11.79 -4.03
CA LEU A 366 16.45 12.23 -5.19
C LEU A 366 16.97 13.52 -5.81
N ALA A 367 17.73 14.33 -5.08
CA ALA A 367 18.41 15.50 -5.59
C ALA A 367 19.53 15.16 -6.60
N ASP A 368 20.08 13.94 -6.56
CA ASP A 368 21.16 13.49 -7.44
C ASP A 368 20.64 13.14 -8.86
N LEU A 369 19.32 13.04 -9.04
CA LEU A 369 18.74 12.77 -10.37
C LEU A 369 19.00 13.92 -11.34
N PRO A 370 19.43 13.62 -12.58
CA PRO A 370 19.52 14.63 -13.61
C PRO A 370 18.14 15.23 -13.94
N PRO A 371 18.07 16.45 -14.49
CA PRO A 371 16.79 17.14 -14.71
C PRO A 371 15.82 16.42 -15.66
N TRP A 372 16.34 15.60 -16.57
CA TRP A 372 15.53 14.84 -17.55
C TRP A 372 14.94 13.55 -16.97
N LEU A 373 15.29 13.15 -15.75
CA LEU A 373 14.91 11.89 -15.13
C LEU A 373 14.10 12.10 -13.86
N ALA A 374 12.99 11.37 -13.72
CA ALA A 374 12.19 11.32 -12.51
C ALA A 374 11.84 9.87 -12.14
N LEU A 375 11.50 9.65 -10.87
CA LEU A 375 11.06 8.37 -10.34
C LEU A 375 9.62 8.47 -9.80
N ALA A 376 8.84 7.39 -9.95
CA ALA A 376 7.53 7.24 -9.36
C ALA A 376 7.33 5.81 -8.85
N GLY A 377 7.12 5.64 -7.53
CA GLY A 377 6.97 4.30 -6.94
C GLY A 377 6.79 4.33 -5.44
N ASN A 378 6.32 3.20 -4.87
CA ASN A 378 6.06 3.07 -3.44
C ASN A 378 7.33 3.13 -2.57
N TYR A 379 8.50 2.88 -3.13
CA TYR A 379 9.80 2.93 -2.46
C TYR A 379 10.31 4.36 -2.18
N LEU A 380 9.61 5.38 -2.67
CA LEU A 380 9.96 6.79 -2.45
C LEU A 380 9.38 7.38 -1.15
N GLY A 381 8.92 6.54 -0.23
CA GLY A 381 8.46 6.98 1.09
C GLY A 381 7.00 7.43 1.15
N ARG A 382 6.19 7.08 0.15
CA ARG A 382 4.74 7.34 0.15
C ARG A 382 3.98 6.08 -0.20
N LEU A 383 3.44 5.40 0.83
CA LEU A 383 2.61 4.23 0.67
C LEU A 383 1.12 4.63 0.62
N GLY A 384 0.37 3.90 -0.18
CA GLY A 384 -1.07 4.08 -0.39
C GLY A 384 -1.40 4.72 -1.73
N VAL A 385 -2.45 4.20 -2.36
CA VAL A 385 -2.82 4.49 -3.77
C VAL A 385 -2.95 5.99 -4.04
N ALA A 386 -3.68 6.73 -3.17
CA ALA A 386 -3.85 8.16 -3.33
C ALA A 386 -2.51 8.94 -3.28
N ARG A 387 -1.55 8.49 -2.46
CA ARG A 387 -0.23 9.12 -2.35
C ARG A 387 0.66 8.82 -3.56
N LEU A 388 0.47 7.65 -4.18
CA LEU A 388 1.17 7.31 -5.43
C LEU A 388 0.69 8.19 -6.57
N LEU A 389 -0.60 8.53 -6.64
CA LEU A 389 -1.12 9.50 -7.61
C LEU A 389 -0.47 10.89 -7.45
N ASP A 390 -0.28 11.35 -6.21
CA ASP A 390 0.43 12.61 -5.94
C ASP A 390 1.90 12.55 -6.37
N LEU A 391 2.61 11.45 -6.08
CA LEU A 391 4.00 11.23 -6.52
C LEU A 391 4.14 11.24 -8.04
N SER A 392 3.20 10.59 -8.72
CA SER A 392 3.20 10.52 -10.18
C SER A 392 3.03 11.92 -10.81
N ARG A 393 2.19 12.75 -10.21
CA ARG A 393 2.05 14.17 -10.62
C ARG A 393 3.33 14.94 -10.38
N GLU A 394 3.98 14.80 -9.23
CA GLU A 394 5.26 15.45 -8.94
C GLU A 394 6.36 15.02 -9.92
N ALA A 395 6.39 13.74 -10.31
CA ALA A 395 7.32 13.21 -11.31
C ALA A 395 7.06 13.81 -12.70
N ALA A 396 5.79 13.89 -13.12
CA ALA A 396 5.39 14.50 -14.38
C ALA A 396 5.75 16.00 -14.41
N GLU A 397 5.45 16.75 -13.35
CA GLU A 397 5.81 18.18 -13.25
C GLU A 397 7.33 18.42 -13.32
N ARG A 398 8.13 17.48 -12.79
CA ARG A 398 9.60 17.57 -12.84
C ARG A 398 10.13 17.53 -14.26
N VAL A 399 9.62 16.60 -15.10
CA VAL A 399 10.15 16.42 -16.48
C VAL A 399 9.45 17.32 -17.50
N ALA A 400 8.22 17.78 -17.23
CA ALA A 400 7.48 18.69 -18.13
C ALA A 400 7.97 20.14 -18.09
N ARG A 401 8.74 20.55 -17.09
CA ARG A 401 9.30 21.93 -16.98
C ARG A 401 10.47 22.23 -17.94
N ARG A 402 10.72 21.34 -18.87
CA ARG A 402 11.64 21.52 -19.99
C ARG A 402 10.84 21.96 -21.25
#